data_066244f3a4e62f5072bce75f21fb0a5e
#
_entry.id   066244f3a4e62f5072bce75f21fb0a5e
#
_cell.length_a   1.000
_cell.length_b   1.000
_cell.length_c   1.000
_cell.angle_alpha   90.00
_cell.angle_beta   90.00
_cell.angle_gamma   90.00
#
_symmetry.space_group_name_H-M   'P 1'
#
loop_
_entity.id
_entity.type
_entity.pdbx_description
1 polymer ?
#
loop_
_entity_poly.entity_id
_entity_poly.type
_entity_poly.pdbx_seq_one_letter_code
_entity_poly.pdbx_strand_id
1 'polypeptide(L)'
;MAQLAAFWAKLTMLVSTIRFSDIVDILIVAYLIYNVIMLIRKTNSYRLAQGVLLILIALWLSGVLKLTMFNRILQKTVELGLIALVIIFQPELRRLLERMGSKALPSFGAKPLETLGMDNVISQTIAACTQLSTTKTGALIVFERSVTLDEQMRSGTTINSDVTAELLKNIFYPKAPLHDGAVVIRDGRIAAAGCVLPLTNNTNLSPDLGTRHRAGIGMSEHSDAVIVIVSEETGGISIAVDGICLLYTSPSPRD
;
A
#
# COMPACT_ATOMS: atom_id res chain seq x y z
N MET A 1 -31.99 36.25 33.76
CA MET A 1 -30.61 36.52 34.23
C MET A 1 -30.04 35.39 35.09
N ALA A 2 -30.80 34.82 36.05
CA ALA A 2 -30.33 33.70 36.91
C ALA A 2 -29.98 32.40 36.16
N GLN A 3 -30.70 32.04 35.10
CA GLN A 3 -30.44 30.82 34.32
C GLN A 3 -29.14 30.92 33.49
N LEU A 4 -28.80 32.11 32.98
CA LEU A 4 -27.53 32.38 32.27
C LEU A 4 -26.34 32.31 33.25
N ALA A 5 -26.47 32.86 34.44
CA ALA A 5 -25.43 32.78 35.47
C ALA A 5 -25.17 31.34 35.93
N ALA A 6 -26.24 30.52 36.09
CA ALA A 6 -26.12 29.10 36.42
C ALA A 6 -25.47 28.28 35.26
N PHE A 7 -25.74 28.63 34.01
CA PHE A 7 -25.09 28.01 32.85
C PHE A 7 -23.58 28.33 32.81
N TRP A 8 -23.23 29.59 33.02
CA TRP A 8 -21.82 30.02 33.05
C TRP A 8 -21.06 29.39 34.24
N ALA A 9 -21.68 29.30 35.41
CA ALA A 9 -21.09 28.63 36.57
C ALA A 9 -20.87 27.13 36.33
N LYS A 10 -21.79 26.42 35.64
CA LYS A 10 -21.58 25.03 35.20
C LYS A 10 -20.47 24.89 34.19
N LEU A 11 -20.38 25.81 33.23
CA LEU A 11 -19.31 25.82 32.21
C LEU A 11 -17.93 26.03 32.82
N THR A 12 -17.79 26.96 33.74
CA THR A 12 -16.53 27.20 34.46
C THR A 12 -16.13 26.03 35.36
N MET A 13 -17.08 25.36 35.99
CA MET A 13 -16.83 24.11 36.73
C MET A 13 -16.35 22.99 35.81
N LEU A 14 -16.97 22.81 34.64
CA LEU A 14 -16.55 21.81 33.65
C LEU A 14 -15.14 22.08 33.14
N VAL A 15 -14.81 23.32 32.83
CA VAL A 15 -13.48 23.70 32.33
C VAL A 15 -12.40 23.58 33.41
N SER A 16 -12.70 23.89 34.67
CA SER A 16 -11.76 23.73 35.80
C SER A 16 -11.48 22.29 36.20
N THR A 17 -12.32 21.35 35.74
CA THR A 17 -12.18 19.90 36.05
C THR A 17 -11.35 19.18 34.97
N ILE A 18 -11.08 19.83 33.83
CA ILE A 18 -10.28 19.25 32.73
C ILE A 18 -8.84 19.11 33.21
N ARG A 19 -8.38 17.88 33.32
CA ARG A 19 -7.00 17.54 33.60
C ARG A 19 -6.21 17.50 32.28
N PHE A 20 -4.91 17.74 32.36
CA PHE A 20 -4.03 17.60 31.19
C PHE A 20 -4.15 16.21 30.54
N SER A 21 -4.39 15.15 31.35
CA SER A 21 -4.68 13.80 30.86
C SER A 21 -5.90 13.72 29.94
N ASP A 22 -6.95 14.52 30.20
CA ASP A 22 -8.20 14.48 29.41
C ASP A 22 -7.98 15.08 28.01
N ILE A 23 -7.12 16.09 27.91
CA ILE A 23 -6.72 16.68 26.63
C ILE A 23 -5.92 15.67 25.79
N VAL A 24 -4.98 14.97 26.45
CA VAL A 24 -4.18 13.92 25.78
C VAL A 24 -5.07 12.77 25.32
N ASP A 25 -6.04 12.35 26.14
CA ASP A 25 -6.99 11.28 25.80
C ASP A 25 -7.85 11.67 24.60
N ILE A 26 -8.40 12.88 24.58
CA ILE A 26 -9.17 13.41 23.44
C ILE A 26 -8.32 13.46 22.17
N LEU A 27 -7.05 13.89 22.26
CA LEU A 27 -6.15 13.95 21.10
C LEU A 27 -5.82 12.54 20.57
N ILE A 28 -5.57 11.59 21.46
CA ILE A 28 -5.30 10.19 21.09
C ILE A 28 -6.51 9.59 20.40
N VAL A 29 -7.72 9.76 20.97
CA VAL A 29 -8.96 9.25 20.39
C VAL A 29 -9.27 9.92 19.05
N ALA A 30 -9.10 11.24 18.94
CA ALA A 30 -9.29 11.98 17.70
C ALA A 30 -8.31 11.50 16.60
N TYR A 31 -7.04 11.29 16.95
CA TYR A 31 -6.03 10.75 16.06
C TYR A 31 -6.38 9.33 15.60
N LEU A 32 -6.87 8.49 16.50
CA LEU A 32 -7.27 7.11 16.20
C LEU A 32 -8.47 7.10 15.26
N ILE A 33 -9.49 7.92 15.53
CA ILE A 33 -10.67 8.07 14.66
C ILE A 33 -10.26 8.60 13.28
N TYR A 34 -9.36 9.59 13.21
CA TYR A 34 -8.85 10.12 11.95
C TYR A 34 -8.18 9.04 11.11
N ASN A 35 -7.31 8.22 11.71
CA ASN A 35 -6.65 7.12 11.01
C ASN A 35 -7.65 6.06 10.51
N VAL A 36 -8.65 5.72 11.32
CA VAL A 36 -9.72 4.78 10.92
C VAL A 36 -10.50 5.33 9.73
N ILE A 37 -10.90 6.60 9.76
CA ILE A 37 -11.62 7.24 8.63
C ILE A 37 -10.75 7.27 7.38
N MET A 38 -9.46 7.57 7.50
CA MET A 38 -8.52 7.60 6.38
C MET A 38 -8.32 6.20 5.78
N LEU A 39 -8.26 5.16 6.62
CA LEU A 39 -8.18 3.77 6.19
C LEU A 39 -9.43 3.35 5.39
N ILE A 40 -10.62 3.69 5.88
CA ILE A 40 -11.90 3.39 5.22
C ILE A 40 -12.00 4.10 3.86
N ARG A 41 -11.49 5.34 3.75
CA ARG A 41 -11.50 6.10 2.48
C ARG A 41 -10.54 5.54 1.42
N LYS A 42 -9.44 4.93 1.82
CA LYS A 42 -8.43 4.34 0.91
C LYS A 42 -8.80 2.95 0.42
N THR A 43 -9.75 2.27 1.06
CA THR A 43 -10.15 0.92 0.70
C THR A 43 -11.58 0.92 0.16
N ASN A 44 -11.87 0.00 -0.79
CA ASN A 44 -13.23 -0.25 -1.32
C ASN A 44 -14.23 -0.74 -0.24
N SER A 45 -13.84 -0.70 1.03
CA SER A 45 -14.60 -1.20 2.19
C SER A 45 -15.66 -0.22 2.70
N TYR A 46 -15.94 0.87 1.97
CA TYR A 46 -16.97 1.85 2.32
C TYR A 46 -18.36 1.21 2.56
N ARG A 47 -18.74 0.23 1.75
CA ARG A 47 -20.01 -0.49 1.92
C ARG A 47 -20.07 -1.29 3.22
N LEU A 48 -18.95 -1.89 3.62
CA LEU A 48 -18.85 -2.62 4.89
C LEU A 48 -18.97 -1.66 6.08
N ALA A 49 -18.28 -0.52 6.02
CA ALA A 49 -18.34 0.52 7.04
C ALA A 49 -19.76 1.09 7.23
N GLN A 50 -20.50 1.28 6.12
CA GLN A 50 -21.91 1.68 6.18
C GLN A 50 -22.77 0.62 6.89
N GLY A 51 -22.57 -0.68 6.61
CA GLY A 51 -23.29 -1.76 7.28
C GLY A 51 -23.05 -1.77 8.79
N VAL A 52 -21.79 -1.64 9.21
CA VAL A 52 -21.43 -1.55 10.63
C VAL A 52 -22.05 -0.33 11.31
N LEU A 53 -21.99 0.85 10.66
CA LEU A 53 -22.59 2.08 11.17
C LEU A 53 -24.10 1.93 11.36
N LEU A 54 -24.79 1.30 10.41
CA LEU A 54 -26.24 1.06 10.49
C LEU A 54 -26.59 0.17 11.67
N ILE A 55 -25.81 -0.88 11.93
CA ILE A 55 -26.01 -1.77 13.10
C ILE A 55 -25.80 -1.00 14.41
N LEU A 56 -24.77 -0.13 14.49
CA LEU A 56 -24.51 0.69 15.67
C LEU A 56 -25.65 1.68 15.93
N ILE A 57 -26.17 2.32 14.90
CA ILE A 57 -27.34 3.22 15.00
C ILE A 57 -28.57 2.45 15.47
N ALA A 58 -28.83 1.25 14.92
CA ALA A 58 -29.94 0.40 15.34
C ALA A 58 -29.82 -0.02 16.81
N LEU A 59 -28.60 -0.32 17.27
CA LEU A 59 -28.30 -0.69 18.65
C LEU A 59 -28.57 0.48 19.61
N TRP A 60 -28.12 1.69 19.25
CA TRP A 60 -28.38 2.91 20.00
C TRP A 60 -29.90 3.22 20.08
N LEU A 61 -30.59 3.17 18.94
CA LEU A 61 -32.05 3.42 18.87
C LEU A 61 -32.84 2.39 19.68
N SER A 62 -32.44 1.11 19.62
CA SER A 62 -33.05 0.04 20.42
C SER A 62 -32.91 0.29 21.92
N GLY A 63 -31.77 0.85 22.36
CA GLY A 63 -31.54 1.25 23.75
C GLY A 63 -32.46 2.39 24.19
N VAL A 64 -32.62 3.42 23.35
CA VAL A 64 -33.51 4.58 23.61
C VAL A 64 -34.96 4.14 23.68
N LEU A 65 -35.40 3.25 22.79
CA LEU A 65 -36.76 2.72 22.73
C LEU A 65 -37.03 1.62 23.77
N LYS A 66 -36.06 1.26 24.60
CA LYS A 66 -36.15 0.20 25.63
C LYS A 66 -36.60 -1.17 25.09
N LEU A 67 -36.23 -1.51 23.85
CA LEU A 67 -36.59 -2.78 23.22
C LEU A 67 -35.65 -3.89 23.72
N THR A 68 -35.93 -4.46 24.88
CA THR A 68 -35.00 -5.36 25.61
C THR A 68 -34.62 -6.62 24.84
N MET A 69 -35.57 -7.28 24.17
CA MET A 69 -35.28 -8.49 23.39
C MET A 69 -34.48 -8.19 22.12
N PHE A 70 -34.91 -7.17 21.39
CA PHE A 70 -34.21 -6.76 20.17
C PHE A 70 -32.79 -6.27 20.45
N ASN A 71 -32.59 -5.53 21.53
CA ASN A 71 -31.27 -5.08 21.97
C ASN A 71 -30.35 -6.26 22.31
N ARG A 72 -30.85 -7.30 23.01
CA ARG A 72 -30.07 -8.52 23.31
C ARG A 72 -29.63 -9.25 22.03
N ILE A 73 -30.51 -9.37 21.05
CA ILE A 73 -30.17 -10.01 19.76
C ILE A 73 -29.11 -9.19 19.02
N LEU A 74 -29.29 -7.87 18.93
CA LEU A 74 -28.32 -6.99 18.29
C LEU A 74 -26.94 -7.03 18.98
N GLN A 75 -26.90 -7.02 20.32
CA GLN A 75 -25.65 -7.13 21.06
C GLN A 75 -24.92 -8.44 20.75
N LYS A 76 -25.63 -9.57 20.72
CA LYS A 76 -25.05 -10.86 20.34
C LYS A 76 -24.58 -10.88 18.89
N THR A 77 -25.30 -10.25 17.98
CA THR A 77 -24.89 -10.12 16.58
C THR A 77 -23.63 -9.28 16.44
N VAL A 78 -23.49 -8.18 17.19
CA VAL A 78 -22.28 -7.35 17.19
C VAL A 78 -21.08 -8.12 17.78
N GLU A 79 -21.29 -8.87 18.87
CA GLU A 79 -20.28 -9.68 19.52
C GLU A 79 -19.69 -10.74 18.55
N LEU A 80 -20.56 -11.47 17.85
CA LEU A 80 -20.17 -12.43 16.81
C LEU A 80 -19.60 -11.74 15.58
N GLY A 81 -20.17 -10.60 15.18
CA GLY A 81 -19.74 -9.80 14.06
C GLY A 81 -18.33 -9.23 14.24
N LEU A 82 -17.93 -8.89 15.48
CA LEU A 82 -16.58 -8.45 15.79
C LEU A 82 -15.55 -9.54 15.50
N ILE A 83 -15.85 -10.79 15.85
CA ILE A 83 -14.98 -11.94 15.55
C ILE A 83 -14.89 -12.14 14.04
N ALA A 84 -16.00 -12.10 13.34
CA ALA A 84 -16.03 -12.22 11.87
C ALA A 84 -15.25 -11.08 11.21
N LEU A 85 -15.35 -9.85 11.73
CA LEU A 85 -14.62 -8.68 11.25
C LEU A 85 -13.11 -8.87 11.39
N VAL A 86 -12.62 -9.37 12.52
CA VAL A 86 -11.19 -9.68 12.73
C VAL A 86 -10.70 -10.71 11.71
N ILE A 87 -11.50 -11.75 11.42
CA ILE A 87 -11.15 -12.78 10.44
C ILE A 87 -11.10 -12.18 9.02
N ILE A 88 -12.06 -11.34 8.65
CA ILE A 88 -12.12 -10.70 7.33
C ILE A 88 -10.94 -9.74 7.14
N PHE A 89 -10.57 -8.98 8.18
CA PHE A 89 -9.46 -8.03 8.14
C PHE A 89 -8.11 -8.62 8.54
N GLN A 90 -8.03 -9.94 8.77
CA GLN A 90 -6.76 -10.61 9.11
C GLN A 90 -5.63 -10.28 8.13
N PRO A 91 -5.81 -10.32 6.80
CA PRO A 91 -4.74 -9.99 5.85
C PRO A 91 -4.30 -8.53 5.93
N GLU A 92 -5.24 -7.59 6.15
CA GLU A 92 -4.93 -6.17 6.30
C GLU A 92 -4.18 -5.88 7.61
N LEU A 93 -4.60 -6.50 8.71
CA LEU A 93 -3.93 -6.41 10.01
C LEU A 93 -2.51 -6.97 9.93
N ARG A 94 -2.32 -8.12 9.27
CA ARG A 94 -1.00 -8.69 9.06
C ARG A 94 -0.09 -7.73 8.30
N ARG A 95 -0.55 -7.15 7.20
CA ARG A 95 0.19 -6.15 6.41
C ARG A 95 0.56 -4.90 7.22
N LEU A 96 -0.37 -4.41 8.07
CA LEU A 96 -0.10 -3.28 8.96
C LEU A 96 0.99 -3.61 9.99
N LEU A 97 0.93 -4.80 10.60
CA LEU A 97 1.93 -5.26 11.56
C LEU A 97 3.31 -5.46 10.90
N GLU A 98 3.37 -6.01 9.70
CA GLU A 98 4.61 -6.14 8.91
C GLU A 98 5.22 -4.77 8.59
N ARG A 99 4.41 -3.79 8.17
CA ARG A 99 4.86 -2.40 7.94
C ARG A 99 5.33 -1.70 9.22
N MET A 100 4.69 -1.96 10.35
CA MET A 100 5.12 -1.39 11.64
C MET A 100 6.38 -2.07 12.15
N GLY A 101 6.50 -3.38 11.98
CA GLY A 101 7.68 -4.16 12.39
C GLY A 101 8.94 -3.76 11.61
N SER A 102 8.80 -3.49 10.31
CA SER A 102 9.92 -3.05 9.46
C SER A 102 10.44 -1.64 9.78
N LYS A 103 9.60 -0.76 10.33
CA LYS A 103 9.98 0.60 10.75
C LYS A 103 10.46 0.70 12.20
N ALA A 104 10.12 -0.26 13.05
CA ALA A 104 10.32 -0.17 14.50
C ALA A 104 11.68 -0.69 15.00
N LEU A 105 12.43 -1.43 14.20
CA LEU A 105 13.75 -1.88 14.53
C LEU A 105 14.75 -1.23 13.56
N PRO A 106 15.49 -0.18 13.98
CA PRO A 106 16.73 0.11 13.31
C PRO A 106 17.56 -1.19 13.40
N SER A 107 17.84 -1.80 12.26
CA SER A 107 18.68 -2.98 12.17
C SER A 107 20.03 -2.64 12.80
N PHE A 108 20.19 -2.96 14.09
CA PHE A 108 21.45 -2.87 14.82
C PHE A 108 22.35 -3.94 14.24
N GLY A 109 23.04 -3.61 13.14
CA GLY A 109 23.96 -4.53 12.45
C GLY A 109 23.85 -4.54 10.93
N ALA A 110 22.90 -3.87 10.30
CA ALA A 110 23.01 -3.60 8.88
C ALA A 110 24.15 -2.60 8.71
N LYS A 111 25.30 -3.07 8.23
CA LYS A 111 26.32 -2.21 7.63
C LYS A 111 25.61 -1.26 6.68
N PRO A 112 26.00 0.03 6.63
CA PRO A 112 25.52 0.89 5.54
C PRO A 112 25.85 0.14 4.25
N LEU A 113 24.82 -0.30 3.55
CA LEU A 113 24.97 -0.94 2.25
C LEU A 113 25.77 0.05 1.42
N GLU A 114 26.92 -0.39 0.94
CA GLU A 114 27.85 0.43 0.19
C GLU A 114 27.05 1.15 -0.90
N THR A 115 26.85 2.44 -0.73
CA THR A 115 26.18 3.34 -1.69
C THR A 115 26.76 3.15 -3.10
N LEU A 116 28.02 2.80 -3.20
CA LEU A 116 28.74 2.48 -4.44
C LEU A 116 28.15 1.28 -5.21
N GLY A 117 27.61 0.27 -4.54
CA GLY A 117 27.00 -0.89 -5.21
C GLY A 117 25.61 -0.57 -5.77
N MET A 118 24.79 0.18 -5.04
CA MET A 118 23.42 0.53 -5.46
C MET A 118 23.43 1.54 -6.62
N ASP A 119 24.37 2.49 -6.65
CA ASP A 119 24.53 3.44 -7.76
C ASP A 119 24.83 2.72 -9.07
N ASN A 120 25.63 1.65 -9.03
CA ASN A 120 25.89 0.82 -10.20
C ASN A 120 24.62 0.08 -10.65
N VAL A 121 23.86 -0.50 -9.73
CA VAL A 121 22.59 -1.20 -10.04
C VAL A 121 21.61 -0.26 -10.70
N ILE A 122 21.45 0.96 -10.18
CA ILE A 122 20.57 1.99 -10.74
C ILE A 122 21.07 2.38 -12.15
N SER A 123 22.37 2.64 -12.32
CA SER A 123 22.93 3.02 -13.63
C SER A 123 22.75 1.94 -14.69
N GLN A 124 22.96 0.67 -14.34
CA GLN A 124 22.73 -0.48 -15.22
C GLN A 124 21.25 -0.62 -15.60
N THR A 125 20.37 -0.42 -14.62
CA THR A 125 18.91 -0.46 -14.87
C THR A 125 18.47 0.68 -15.79
N ILE A 126 18.96 1.90 -15.58
CA ILE A 126 18.67 3.05 -16.45
C ILE A 126 19.15 2.76 -17.88
N ALA A 127 20.37 2.25 -18.03
CA ALA A 127 20.92 1.90 -19.35
C ALA A 127 20.06 0.84 -20.06
N ALA A 128 19.62 -0.19 -19.34
CA ALA A 128 18.72 -1.21 -19.87
C ALA A 128 17.36 -0.60 -20.28
N CYS A 129 16.72 0.17 -19.39
CA CYS A 129 15.41 0.78 -19.65
C CYS A 129 15.47 1.74 -20.84
N THR A 130 16.51 2.54 -20.99
CA THR A 130 16.70 3.45 -22.13
C THR A 130 16.77 2.69 -23.45
N GLN A 131 17.49 1.58 -23.50
CA GLN A 131 17.57 0.76 -24.72
C GLN A 131 16.26 0.03 -25.02
N LEU A 132 15.60 -0.55 -23.98
CA LEU A 132 14.30 -1.21 -24.10
C LEU A 132 13.21 -0.21 -24.54
N SER A 133 13.26 1.03 -24.06
CA SER A 133 12.40 2.13 -24.49
C SER A 133 12.55 2.42 -26.00
N THR A 134 13.80 2.52 -26.48
CA THR A 134 14.11 2.79 -27.90
C THR A 134 13.57 1.69 -28.81
N THR A 135 13.65 0.44 -28.37
CA THR A 135 13.16 -0.73 -29.13
C THR A 135 11.69 -1.05 -28.87
N LYS A 136 11.00 -0.26 -28.03
CA LYS A 136 9.63 -0.52 -27.54
C LYS A 136 9.46 -1.93 -27.01
N THR A 137 10.43 -2.38 -26.23
CA THR A 137 10.40 -3.69 -25.58
C THR A 137 9.87 -3.52 -24.16
N GLY A 138 8.76 -4.17 -23.87
CA GLY A 138 8.11 -4.08 -22.55
C GLY A 138 8.99 -4.68 -21.45
N ALA A 139 9.13 -3.98 -20.33
CA ALA A 139 9.88 -4.46 -19.15
C ALA A 139 9.14 -4.09 -17.85
N LEU A 140 9.34 -4.93 -16.84
CA LEU A 140 8.77 -4.75 -15.50
C LEU A 140 9.84 -5.14 -14.47
N ILE A 141 10.42 -4.14 -13.80
CA ILE A 141 11.54 -4.31 -12.88
C ILE A 141 11.10 -3.82 -11.50
N VAL A 142 11.23 -4.67 -10.50
CA VAL A 142 10.80 -4.42 -9.12
C VAL A 142 12.02 -4.35 -8.22
N PHE A 143 12.22 -3.22 -7.58
CA PHE A 143 13.21 -3.06 -6.52
C PHE A 143 12.55 -3.35 -5.18
N GLU A 144 12.90 -4.49 -4.59
CA GLU A 144 12.45 -4.85 -3.25
C GLU A 144 13.06 -3.90 -2.22
N ARG A 145 12.27 -3.52 -1.21
CA ARG A 145 12.74 -2.67 -0.11
C ARG A 145 12.54 -3.39 1.24
N SER A 146 11.74 -2.82 2.14
CA SER A 146 11.55 -3.39 3.48
C SER A 146 10.56 -4.56 3.50
N VAL A 147 9.60 -4.58 2.58
CA VAL A 147 8.62 -5.66 2.46
C VAL A 147 9.17 -6.72 1.51
N THR A 148 9.34 -7.95 2.01
CA THR A 148 9.84 -9.07 1.22
C THR A 148 8.84 -9.53 0.17
N LEU A 149 9.34 -9.88 -1.03
CA LEU A 149 8.55 -10.32 -2.17
C LEU A 149 8.69 -11.82 -2.43
N ASP A 150 8.90 -12.62 -1.38
CA ASP A 150 9.13 -14.07 -1.49
C ASP A 150 7.98 -14.81 -2.18
N GLU A 151 6.74 -14.37 -1.96
CA GLU A 151 5.55 -14.97 -2.59
C GLU A 151 5.59 -14.78 -4.11
N GLN A 152 5.90 -13.56 -4.56
CA GLN A 152 6.00 -13.23 -5.98
C GLN A 152 7.17 -13.95 -6.65
N MET A 153 8.32 -14.02 -5.97
CA MET A 153 9.50 -14.70 -6.49
C MET A 153 9.30 -16.21 -6.66
N ARG A 154 8.46 -16.85 -5.83
CA ARG A 154 8.12 -18.28 -5.99
C ARG A 154 7.43 -18.61 -7.31
N SER A 155 6.76 -17.64 -7.94
CA SER A 155 6.10 -17.82 -9.24
C SER A 155 7.08 -17.74 -10.41
N GLY A 156 8.27 -17.15 -10.19
CA GLY A 156 9.31 -16.96 -11.20
C GLY A 156 10.45 -17.95 -11.09
N THR A 157 11.48 -17.70 -11.87
CA THR A 157 12.74 -18.46 -11.87
C THR A 157 13.81 -17.71 -11.09
N THR A 158 14.41 -18.37 -10.09
CA THR A 158 15.52 -17.81 -9.32
C THR A 158 16.77 -17.68 -10.22
N ILE A 159 17.37 -16.48 -10.25
CA ILE A 159 18.56 -16.19 -11.08
C ILE A 159 19.80 -15.96 -10.22
N ASN A 160 19.69 -15.13 -9.17
CA ASN A 160 20.76 -14.78 -8.26
C ASN A 160 22.05 -14.29 -8.97
N SER A 161 21.93 -13.26 -9.81
CA SER A 161 23.02 -12.67 -10.57
C SER A 161 23.21 -11.19 -10.27
N ASP A 162 24.36 -10.64 -10.66
CA ASP A 162 24.58 -9.20 -10.65
C ASP A 162 23.67 -8.51 -11.67
N VAL A 163 23.28 -7.26 -11.38
CA VAL A 163 22.47 -6.45 -12.29
C VAL A 163 23.38 -5.87 -13.37
N THR A 164 23.17 -6.31 -14.61
CA THR A 164 23.80 -5.72 -15.80
C THR A 164 22.77 -5.36 -16.85
N ALA A 165 23.03 -4.31 -17.60
CA ALA A 165 22.11 -3.87 -18.66
C ALA A 165 21.89 -4.96 -19.71
N GLU A 166 22.95 -5.71 -20.04
CA GLU A 166 22.90 -6.81 -21.01
C GLU A 166 21.98 -7.94 -20.53
N LEU A 167 22.09 -8.32 -19.25
CA LEU A 167 21.24 -9.39 -18.71
C LEU A 167 19.78 -8.97 -18.66
N LEU A 168 19.48 -7.75 -18.21
CA LEU A 168 18.11 -7.22 -18.21
C LEU A 168 17.50 -7.20 -19.60
N LYS A 169 18.26 -6.76 -20.62
CA LYS A 169 17.83 -6.79 -22.01
C LYS A 169 17.56 -8.20 -22.53
N ASN A 170 18.39 -9.16 -22.15
CA ASN A 170 18.21 -10.56 -22.53
C ASN A 170 16.98 -11.18 -21.87
N ILE A 171 16.74 -10.88 -20.58
CA ILE A 171 15.55 -11.36 -19.88
C ILE A 171 14.28 -10.87 -20.58
N PHE A 172 14.22 -9.56 -20.92
CA PHE A 172 13.03 -8.96 -21.54
C PHE A 172 13.02 -9.08 -23.07
N TYR A 173 13.97 -9.82 -23.65
CA TYR A 173 13.95 -10.04 -25.09
C TYR A 173 12.64 -10.73 -25.53
N PRO A 174 11.92 -10.21 -26.53
CA PRO A 174 10.62 -10.74 -26.95
C PRO A 174 10.69 -12.23 -27.25
N LYS A 175 9.74 -13.00 -26.72
CA LYS A 175 9.63 -14.46 -26.84
C LYS A 175 10.70 -15.26 -26.06
N ALA A 176 11.59 -14.61 -25.28
CA ALA A 176 12.43 -15.34 -24.33
C ALA A 176 11.58 -15.96 -23.21
N PRO A 177 11.96 -17.11 -22.63
CA PRO A 177 11.14 -17.80 -21.60
C PRO A 177 10.85 -16.96 -20.36
N LEU A 178 11.67 -15.97 -20.06
CA LEU A 178 11.58 -15.15 -18.84
C LEU A 178 11.02 -13.74 -19.07
N HIS A 179 10.65 -13.40 -20.31
CA HIS A 179 10.22 -12.02 -20.66
C HIS A 179 8.82 -11.66 -20.15
N ASP A 180 7.99 -12.69 -19.92
CA ASP A 180 6.64 -12.49 -19.42
C ASP A 180 6.63 -12.55 -17.89
N GLY A 181 6.48 -11.40 -17.28
CA GLY A 181 6.54 -11.22 -15.83
C GLY A 181 7.53 -10.15 -15.40
N ALA A 182 7.79 -10.10 -14.10
CA ALA A 182 8.67 -9.11 -13.51
C ALA A 182 10.06 -9.70 -13.18
N VAL A 183 11.06 -8.83 -13.23
CA VAL A 183 12.38 -9.06 -12.61
C VAL A 183 12.35 -8.45 -11.23
N VAL A 184 12.72 -9.22 -10.20
CA VAL A 184 12.86 -8.75 -8.83
C VAL A 184 14.33 -8.56 -8.50
N ILE A 185 14.68 -7.34 -8.09
CA ILE A 185 16.00 -6.96 -7.60
C ILE A 185 15.92 -6.86 -6.07
N ARG A 186 16.75 -7.68 -5.39
CA ARG A 186 16.89 -7.74 -3.94
C ARG A 186 18.37 -7.59 -3.59
N ASP A 187 18.70 -6.73 -2.64
CA ASP A 187 20.07 -6.51 -2.16
C ASP A 187 21.07 -6.23 -3.29
N GLY A 188 20.65 -5.47 -4.31
CA GLY A 188 21.49 -5.11 -5.45
C GLY A 188 21.72 -6.23 -6.45
N ARG A 189 20.99 -7.35 -6.39
CA ARG A 189 21.12 -8.50 -7.30
C ARG A 189 19.77 -8.84 -7.95
N ILE A 190 19.81 -9.38 -9.16
CA ILE A 190 18.62 -9.99 -9.78
C ILE A 190 18.32 -11.28 -9.02
N ALA A 191 17.33 -11.27 -8.15
CA ALA A 191 16.92 -12.42 -7.36
C ALA A 191 16.12 -13.43 -8.19
N ALA A 192 15.14 -12.97 -8.94
CA ALA A 192 14.28 -13.80 -9.78
C ALA A 192 13.78 -13.05 -11.01
N ALA A 193 13.35 -13.78 -12.04
CA ALA A 193 12.71 -13.24 -13.24
C ALA A 193 11.49 -14.08 -13.65
N GLY A 194 10.61 -13.49 -14.49
CA GLY A 194 9.36 -14.12 -14.87
C GLY A 194 8.36 -14.19 -13.70
N CYS A 195 8.47 -13.28 -12.72
CA CYS A 195 7.61 -13.26 -11.54
C CYS A 195 6.24 -12.68 -11.87
N VAL A 196 5.18 -13.35 -11.39
CA VAL A 196 3.80 -12.88 -11.53
C VAL A 196 3.49 -11.89 -10.42
N LEU A 197 2.98 -10.71 -10.79
CA LEU A 197 2.58 -9.67 -9.85
C LEU A 197 1.06 -9.53 -9.81
N PRO A 198 0.49 -9.09 -8.67
CA PRO A 198 -0.92 -8.78 -8.57
C PRO A 198 -1.28 -7.59 -9.46
N LEU A 199 -2.41 -7.67 -10.15
CA LEU A 199 -2.96 -6.56 -10.92
C LEU A 199 -3.73 -5.61 -10.00
N THR A 200 -3.67 -4.31 -10.27
CA THR A 200 -4.51 -3.35 -9.57
C THR A 200 -5.98 -3.52 -9.92
N ASN A 201 -6.85 -3.35 -8.93
CA ASN A 201 -8.30 -3.32 -9.09
C ASN A 201 -8.84 -1.90 -9.37
N ASN A 202 -7.96 -0.90 -9.51
CA ASN A 202 -8.36 0.47 -9.78
C ASN A 202 -8.89 0.60 -11.20
N THR A 203 -10.18 0.90 -11.33
CA THR A 203 -10.87 1.09 -12.63
C THR A 203 -10.70 2.49 -13.21
N ASN A 204 -10.17 3.44 -12.44
CA ASN A 204 -9.98 4.83 -12.86
C ASN A 204 -8.64 5.10 -13.57
N LEU A 205 -7.94 4.03 -13.96
CA LEU A 205 -6.69 4.16 -14.69
C LEU A 205 -6.95 4.46 -16.18
N SER A 206 -6.03 5.21 -16.81
CA SER A 206 -6.10 5.45 -18.24
C SER A 206 -6.17 4.13 -19.02
N PRO A 207 -7.05 4.03 -20.04
CA PRO A 207 -7.13 2.87 -20.92
C PRO A 207 -5.80 2.54 -21.64
N ASP A 208 -4.92 3.54 -21.78
CA ASP A 208 -3.62 3.42 -22.43
C ASP A 208 -2.57 2.66 -21.59
N LEU A 209 -2.91 2.31 -20.34
CA LEU A 209 -2.01 1.57 -19.47
C LEU A 209 -2.17 0.06 -19.67
N GLY A 210 -1.17 -0.56 -20.29
CA GLY A 210 -1.12 -2.00 -20.54
C GLY A 210 -0.99 -2.85 -19.27
N THR A 211 -0.94 -4.18 -19.46
CA THR A 211 -0.91 -5.15 -18.35
C THR A 211 0.28 -4.96 -17.41
N ARG A 212 1.47 -4.62 -17.93
CA ARG A 212 2.67 -4.35 -17.11
C ARG A 212 2.49 -3.14 -16.20
N HIS A 213 1.82 -2.08 -16.66
CA HIS A 213 1.51 -0.94 -15.82
C HIS A 213 0.53 -1.33 -14.69
N ARG A 214 -0.51 -2.08 -15.02
CA ARG A 214 -1.49 -2.57 -14.05
C ARG A 214 -0.85 -3.48 -13.00
N ALA A 215 0.10 -4.32 -13.41
CA ALA A 215 0.87 -5.17 -12.50
C ALA A 215 1.82 -4.35 -11.61
N GLY A 216 2.53 -3.37 -12.18
CA GLY A 216 3.39 -2.48 -11.42
C GLY A 216 2.64 -1.65 -10.37
N ILE A 217 1.49 -1.06 -10.75
CA ILE A 217 0.62 -0.33 -9.83
C ILE A 217 0.11 -1.28 -8.74
N GLY A 218 -0.43 -2.44 -9.11
CA GLY A 218 -0.95 -3.42 -8.16
C GLY A 218 0.11 -3.89 -7.17
N MET A 219 1.34 -4.11 -7.60
CA MET A 219 2.44 -4.45 -6.70
C MET A 219 2.79 -3.30 -5.75
N SER A 220 2.81 -2.06 -6.24
CA SER A 220 3.08 -0.87 -5.41
C SER A 220 1.96 -0.54 -4.41
N GLU A 221 0.72 -0.98 -4.66
CA GLU A 221 -0.37 -0.90 -3.69
C GLU A 221 -0.18 -1.84 -2.49
N HIS A 222 0.55 -2.96 -2.71
CA HIS A 222 0.68 -4.04 -1.75
C HIS A 222 2.05 -4.10 -1.04
N SER A 223 3.02 -3.32 -1.51
CA SER A 223 4.39 -3.28 -0.95
C SER A 223 4.97 -1.87 -1.00
N ASP A 224 6.11 -1.67 -0.35
CA ASP A 224 6.92 -0.44 -0.43
C ASP A 224 7.96 -0.50 -1.56
N ALA A 225 7.85 -1.49 -2.45
CA ALA A 225 8.75 -1.66 -3.58
C ALA A 225 8.65 -0.48 -4.57
N VAL A 226 9.75 -0.21 -5.26
CA VAL A 226 9.79 0.72 -6.39
C VAL A 226 9.75 -0.10 -7.67
N ILE A 227 8.80 0.18 -8.55
CA ILE A 227 8.60 -0.57 -9.78
C ILE A 227 8.88 0.33 -10.99
N VAL A 228 9.80 -0.10 -11.85
CA VAL A 228 10.11 0.54 -13.12
C VAL A 228 9.46 -0.24 -14.24
N ILE A 229 8.75 0.47 -15.12
CA ILE A 229 7.96 -0.11 -16.21
C ILE A 229 8.37 0.53 -17.52
N VAL A 230 8.63 -0.29 -18.54
CA VAL A 230 8.80 0.17 -19.93
C VAL A 230 7.61 -0.31 -20.73
N SER A 231 6.92 0.61 -21.40
CA SER A 231 5.77 0.30 -22.25
C SER A 231 6.21 -0.34 -23.56
N GLU A 232 5.59 -1.45 -23.94
CA GLU A 232 5.80 -2.05 -25.27
C GLU A 232 5.06 -1.33 -26.40
N GLU A 233 4.05 -0.53 -26.06
CA GLU A 233 3.26 0.21 -27.03
C GLU A 233 3.91 1.54 -27.39
N THR A 234 4.25 2.31 -26.35
CA THR A 234 4.76 3.68 -26.49
C THR A 234 6.28 3.79 -26.38
N GLY A 235 6.93 2.84 -25.69
CA GLY A 235 8.32 2.94 -25.25
C GLY A 235 8.47 3.83 -24.00
N GLY A 236 7.40 4.40 -23.48
CA GLY A 236 7.44 5.26 -22.29
C GLY A 236 7.94 4.52 -21.06
N ILE A 237 8.77 5.21 -20.24
CA ILE A 237 9.26 4.68 -18.97
C ILE A 237 8.41 5.28 -17.86
N SER A 238 7.91 4.45 -16.97
CA SER A 238 7.07 4.84 -15.83
C SER A 238 7.64 4.26 -14.55
N ILE A 239 7.38 4.95 -13.43
CA ILE A 239 7.73 4.47 -12.09
C ILE A 239 6.44 4.38 -11.27
N ALA A 240 6.20 3.22 -10.66
CA ALA A 240 5.09 3.02 -9.75
C ALA A 240 5.58 2.89 -8.30
N VAL A 241 4.98 3.68 -7.40
CA VAL A 241 5.25 3.71 -5.96
C VAL A 241 3.95 4.05 -5.23
N ASP A 242 3.64 3.35 -4.14
CA ASP A 242 2.47 3.59 -3.28
C ASP A 242 1.13 3.69 -4.06
N GLY A 243 0.95 2.87 -5.10
CA GLY A 243 -0.26 2.87 -5.94
C GLY A 243 -0.33 4.01 -6.95
N ILE A 244 0.70 4.85 -7.05
CA ILE A 244 0.78 5.96 -7.99
C ILE A 244 1.78 5.62 -9.10
N CYS A 245 1.39 5.80 -10.35
CA CYS A 245 2.26 5.63 -11.51
C CYS A 245 2.62 6.98 -12.11
N LEU A 246 3.90 7.30 -12.11
CA LEU A 246 4.45 8.52 -12.69
C LEU A 246 5.08 8.17 -14.05
N LEU A 247 4.58 8.78 -15.11
CA LEU A 247 5.17 8.65 -16.43
C LEU A 247 6.41 9.56 -16.53
N TYR A 248 7.57 8.97 -16.77
CA TYR A 248 8.78 9.71 -17.12
C TYR A 248 8.89 9.79 -18.63
N THR A 249 8.51 10.92 -19.19
CA THR A 249 8.79 11.21 -20.61
C THR A 249 10.21 11.73 -20.69
N SER A 250 11.16 10.93 -21.20
CA SER A 250 12.43 11.47 -21.65
C SER A 250 12.15 12.56 -22.69
N PRO A 251 12.76 13.76 -22.60
CA PRO A 251 12.63 14.74 -23.68
C PRO A 251 13.11 14.08 -24.97
N SER A 252 12.24 14.12 -25.98
CA SER A 252 12.59 13.60 -27.32
C SER A 252 13.85 14.33 -27.82
N PRO A 253 14.84 13.61 -28.40
CA PRO A 253 16.00 14.28 -28.99
C PRO A 253 15.70 15.03 -30.28
N ARG A 254 14.49 15.52 -30.44
CA ARG A 254 14.05 16.29 -31.60
C ARG A 254 13.31 17.53 -31.10
N ASP A 255 14.08 18.50 -30.59
CA ASP A 255 13.77 19.94 -30.63
C ASP A 255 15.07 20.71 -30.46
#